data_b83cd7594f1ad6c868efcb062bee03f3
#
_entry.id   b83cd7594f1ad6c868efcb062bee03f3
#
_cell.length_a   1.000
_cell.length_b   1.000
_cell.length_c   1.000
_cell.angle_alpha   90.00
_cell.angle_beta   90.00
_cell.angle_gamma   90.00
#
_symmetry.space_group_name_H-M   'P 1'
#
loop_
_entity.id
_entity.type
_entity.pdbx_description
1 polymer ?
#
loop_
_entity_poly.entity_id
_entity_poly.type
_entity_poly.pdbx_seq_one_letter_code
_entity_poly.pdbx_strand_id
1 'polypeptide(L)'
;MKILVADKISAKGVAFLRQQPGFEVVEAYGSSPEKILSLVKDVHAIAVRSETKITREVIAAAPLLKVVGRAGVGVDNVDVEAATERGVVVMNTPSGNTIATAELTFTHMLCGARPVPQAAASMASGKWDRKSFSGVELFRKTLGIVGLGRIGGEVAKRAQAFGMRVLAYDPYLAPSRAKALQVEGVSLDELIAQADFITVHMPLTEDTHYMIDETSFEKCKKGLRIFNCARGGIIKESALLAALKSGKVAAAGLDVFEDEPLAADSEFRKLPNVVLTPHLGASTAEAQDAVGVEVAEQIADVLNGGVIRNAVNMPSIDAAAVKVLGPYLDLGSKLGALVQQIAPAQIAELRITYWGKVGELDINPITRAIQRGYLRRISGEEVNFVNAPVIFNRLGVRVEVVKSTTESAYTDLTQIEAVTPDGQVFSAAGTLIGKNNNPRIVLINGRDVDVAAEGKLLVLENVDQPGMVGTIGTILGKDKVNIADMSLSRLSAGSTAYMVVRVDSEPSETARKEIKGHAAIKVAKFVQL
;
A
#
# COMPACT_ATOMS: atom_id res chain seq x y z
N MET A 1 18.13 14.15 -11.04
CA MET A 1 17.94 12.82 -10.41
C MET A 1 18.08 11.76 -11.50
N LYS A 2 18.74 10.62 -11.19
CA LYS A 2 19.02 9.57 -12.17
C LYS A 2 18.00 8.45 -12.06
N ILE A 3 17.48 7.99 -13.21
CA ILE A 3 16.45 6.95 -13.31
C ILE A 3 16.99 5.83 -14.19
N LEU A 4 16.98 4.61 -13.67
CA LEU A 4 17.33 3.40 -14.43
C LEU A 4 16.04 2.77 -14.97
N VAL A 5 15.95 2.62 -16.27
CA VAL A 5 14.91 1.84 -16.93
C VAL A 5 15.53 0.48 -17.31
N ALA A 6 15.31 -0.52 -16.44
CA ALA A 6 16.02 -1.81 -16.54
C ALA A 6 15.31 -2.78 -17.52
N ASP A 7 13.99 -2.67 -17.66
CA ASP A 7 13.20 -3.43 -18.63
C ASP A 7 12.59 -2.50 -19.68
N LYS A 8 12.29 -3.02 -20.86
CA LYS A 8 11.67 -2.26 -21.92
C LYS A 8 10.23 -1.87 -21.56
N ILE A 9 10.03 -0.58 -21.25
CA ILE A 9 8.71 0.05 -21.10
C ILE A 9 8.34 0.82 -22.37
N SER A 10 7.11 1.37 -22.43
CA SER A 10 6.67 2.21 -23.56
C SER A 10 7.62 3.36 -23.84
N ALA A 11 7.94 3.59 -25.10
CA ALA A 11 8.74 4.73 -25.54
C ALA A 11 8.13 6.08 -25.10
N LYS A 12 6.79 6.17 -24.99
CA LYS A 12 6.09 7.35 -24.49
C LYS A 12 6.43 7.61 -23.01
N GLY A 13 6.48 6.55 -22.18
CA GLY A 13 6.88 6.66 -20.77
C GLY A 13 8.34 7.11 -20.61
N VAL A 14 9.26 6.55 -21.40
CA VAL A 14 10.68 6.97 -21.41
C VAL A 14 10.81 8.42 -21.86
N ALA A 15 10.10 8.81 -22.92
CA ALA A 15 10.10 10.19 -23.42
C ALA A 15 9.54 11.18 -22.38
N PHE A 16 8.47 10.78 -21.66
CA PHE A 16 7.93 11.59 -20.57
C PHE A 16 8.96 11.83 -19.45
N LEU A 17 9.68 10.78 -19.00
CA LEU A 17 10.73 10.91 -17.99
C LEU A 17 11.86 11.83 -18.46
N ARG A 18 12.30 11.71 -19.72
CA ARG A 18 13.36 12.57 -20.30
C ARG A 18 12.97 14.04 -20.43
N GLN A 19 11.68 14.34 -20.53
CA GLN A 19 11.16 15.71 -20.58
C GLN A 19 11.10 16.37 -19.20
N GLN A 20 11.20 15.62 -18.11
CA GLN A 20 11.15 16.20 -16.77
C GLN A 20 12.46 16.94 -16.45
N PRO A 21 12.39 18.18 -15.94
CA PRO A 21 13.58 18.94 -15.57
C PRO A 21 14.42 18.21 -14.50
N GLY A 22 15.72 18.11 -14.75
CA GLY A 22 16.68 17.53 -13.81
C GLY A 22 16.67 15.98 -13.72
N PHE A 23 16.01 15.30 -14.68
CA PHE A 23 16.05 13.85 -14.77
C PHE A 23 17.07 13.39 -15.83
N GLU A 24 17.90 12.44 -15.45
CA GLU A 24 18.80 11.67 -16.32
C GLU A 24 18.24 10.25 -16.44
N VAL A 25 17.89 9.83 -17.64
CA VAL A 25 17.28 8.50 -17.88
C VAL A 25 18.28 7.58 -18.57
N VAL A 26 18.64 6.49 -17.89
CA VAL A 26 19.53 5.44 -18.36
C VAL A 26 18.71 4.21 -18.72
N GLU A 27 18.75 3.81 -19.96
CA GLU A 27 18.12 2.56 -20.44
C GLU A 27 19.15 1.42 -20.42
N ALA A 28 18.79 0.29 -19.80
CA ALA A 28 19.68 -0.84 -19.60
C ALA A 28 18.94 -2.18 -19.75
N TYR A 29 18.19 -2.34 -20.82
CA TYR A 29 17.36 -3.51 -21.11
C TYR A 29 18.19 -4.78 -21.25
N GLY A 30 17.68 -5.90 -20.70
CA GLY A 30 18.32 -7.20 -20.80
C GLY A 30 19.70 -7.27 -20.14
N SER A 31 20.00 -6.38 -19.21
CA SER A 31 21.27 -6.39 -18.48
C SER A 31 21.36 -7.56 -17.52
N SER A 32 22.60 -8.13 -17.39
CA SER A 32 22.83 -9.16 -16.38
C SER A 32 22.68 -8.60 -14.95
N PRO A 33 22.44 -9.47 -13.94
CA PRO A 33 22.36 -9.05 -12.54
C PRO A 33 23.58 -8.23 -12.09
N GLU A 34 24.81 -8.63 -12.49
CA GLU A 34 26.05 -7.93 -12.15
C GLU A 34 26.09 -6.52 -12.77
N LYS A 35 25.56 -6.39 -14.00
CA LYS A 35 25.47 -5.10 -14.66
C LYS A 35 24.47 -4.19 -13.95
N ILE A 36 23.32 -4.72 -13.56
CA ILE A 36 22.32 -3.96 -12.76
C ILE A 36 22.96 -3.47 -11.46
N LEU A 37 23.64 -4.34 -10.69
CA LEU A 37 24.36 -3.97 -9.47
C LEU A 37 25.39 -2.85 -9.69
N SER A 38 26.04 -2.81 -10.86
CA SER A 38 26.98 -1.74 -11.19
C SER A 38 26.30 -0.39 -11.47
N LEU A 39 25.08 -0.43 -12.03
CA LEU A 39 24.33 0.75 -12.48
C LEU A 39 23.51 1.42 -11.37
N VAL A 40 23.14 0.68 -10.30
CA VAL A 40 22.21 1.20 -9.29
C VAL A 40 22.84 2.10 -8.23
N LYS A 41 24.16 2.25 -8.21
CA LYS A 41 24.90 2.95 -7.14
C LYS A 41 24.54 4.42 -6.97
N ASP A 42 24.12 5.09 -8.03
CA ASP A 42 23.81 6.52 -8.05
C ASP A 42 22.39 6.83 -8.57
N VAL A 43 21.51 5.81 -8.65
CA VAL A 43 20.14 6.00 -9.13
C VAL A 43 19.15 6.35 -8.02
N HIS A 44 18.18 7.15 -8.36
CA HIS A 44 17.10 7.60 -7.45
C HIS A 44 15.80 6.84 -7.70
N ALA A 45 15.63 6.27 -8.89
CA ALA A 45 14.47 5.47 -9.25
C ALA A 45 14.85 4.33 -10.20
N ILE A 46 14.11 3.22 -10.12
CA ILE A 46 14.22 2.10 -11.06
C ILE A 46 12.82 1.83 -11.63
N ALA A 47 12.73 1.77 -12.96
CA ALA A 47 11.55 1.30 -13.68
C ALA A 47 11.80 -0.10 -14.23
N VAL A 48 10.92 -1.05 -13.90
CA VAL A 48 11.00 -2.45 -14.35
C VAL A 48 9.66 -2.95 -14.89
N ARG A 49 9.70 -4.09 -15.56
CA ARG A 49 8.55 -4.96 -15.84
C ARG A 49 8.71 -6.29 -15.10
N SER A 50 8.77 -7.40 -15.82
CA SER A 50 8.85 -8.75 -15.24
C SER A 50 10.21 -9.42 -15.41
N GLU A 51 11.11 -8.86 -16.21
CA GLU A 51 12.37 -9.50 -16.59
C GLU A 51 13.46 -9.29 -15.52
N THR A 52 13.64 -8.04 -15.08
CA THR A 52 14.67 -7.68 -14.09
C THR A 52 14.16 -7.92 -12.68
N LYS A 53 14.92 -8.68 -11.88
CA LYS A 53 14.66 -8.90 -10.45
C LYS A 53 15.32 -7.82 -9.61
N ILE A 54 14.53 -7.12 -8.80
CA ILE A 54 14.99 -6.12 -7.82
C ILE A 54 15.08 -6.81 -6.47
N THR A 55 16.22 -7.46 -6.24
CA THR A 55 16.50 -8.25 -5.05
C THR A 55 16.97 -7.36 -3.89
N ARG A 56 17.02 -7.92 -2.68
CA ARG A 56 17.61 -7.28 -1.49
C ARG A 56 19.02 -6.74 -1.76
N GLU A 57 19.83 -7.48 -2.53
CA GLU A 57 21.18 -7.08 -2.90
C GLU A 57 21.18 -5.82 -3.79
N VAL A 58 20.30 -5.78 -4.80
CA VAL A 58 20.14 -4.61 -5.68
C VAL A 58 19.72 -3.38 -4.88
N ILE A 59 18.73 -3.53 -3.97
CA ILE A 59 18.25 -2.45 -3.10
C ILE A 59 19.37 -1.98 -2.15
N ALA A 60 20.15 -2.90 -1.58
CA ALA A 60 21.27 -2.56 -0.71
C ALA A 60 22.39 -1.81 -1.44
N ALA A 61 22.64 -2.13 -2.72
CA ALA A 61 23.65 -1.49 -3.57
C ALA A 61 23.23 -0.10 -4.08
N ALA A 62 21.97 0.33 -3.85
CA ALA A 62 21.39 1.58 -4.34
C ALA A 62 21.09 2.58 -3.20
N PRO A 63 22.10 3.26 -2.63
CA PRO A 63 21.95 4.10 -1.44
C PRO A 63 21.04 5.33 -1.66
N LEU A 64 20.89 5.81 -2.89
CA LEU A 64 20.08 6.97 -3.24
C LEU A 64 18.67 6.60 -3.72
N LEU A 65 18.33 5.30 -3.78
CA LEU A 65 17.06 4.81 -4.31
C LEU A 65 15.87 5.25 -3.44
N LYS A 66 14.90 5.90 -4.07
CA LYS A 66 13.67 6.40 -3.44
C LYS A 66 12.44 5.60 -3.87
N VAL A 67 12.45 5.10 -5.10
CA VAL A 67 11.28 4.45 -5.69
C VAL A 67 11.64 3.37 -6.70
N VAL A 68 10.91 2.27 -6.65
CA VAL A 68 10.86 1.24 -7.70
C VAL A 68 9.45 1.25 -8.28
N GLY A 69 9.33 1.54 -9.58
CA GLY A 69 8.10 1.49 -10.33
C GLY A 69 8.04 0.25 -11.21
N ARG A 70 7.03 -0.59 -11.04
CA ARG A 70 6.80 -1.76 -11.88
C ARG A 70 5.68 -1.49 -12.87
N ALA A 71 6.00 -1.50 -14.16
CA ALA A 71 5.02 -1.37 -15.25
C ALA A 71 4.21 -2.68 -15.41
N GLY A 72 3.17 -2.82 -14.60
CA GLY A 72 2.28 -3.99 -14.52
C GLY A 72 1.66 -4.14 -13.12
N VAL A 73 0.83 -5.15 -12.91
CA VAL A 73 0.03 -5.32 -11.69
C VAL A 73 0.81 -6.00 -10.55
N GLY A 74 1.40 -7.16 -10.82
CA GLY A 74 2.16 -7.88 -9.80
C GLY A 74 3.50 -7.20 -9.50
N VAL A 75 4.10 -7.52 -8.36
CA VAL A 75 5.43 -7.03 -7.95
C VAL A 75 6.34 -8.19 -7.52
N ASP A 76 6.06 -9.38 -8.03
CA ASP A 76 6.72 -10.63 -7.63
C ASP A 76 8.24 -10.63 -7.90
N ASN A 77 8.70 -9.78 -8.82
CA ASN A 77 10.11 -9.60 -9.12
C ASN A 77 10.81 -8.48 -8.30
N VAL A 78 10.13 -7.91 -7.29
CA VAL A 78 10.67 -6.88 -6.39
C VAL A 78 10.65 -7.41 -4.96
N ASP A 79 11.77 -7.38 -4.25
CA ASP A 79 11.82 -7.64 -2.81
C ASP A 79 11.20 -6.44 -2.06
N VAL A 80 9.87 -6.53 -1.88
CA VAL A 80 9.07 -5.47 -1.26
C VAL A 80 9.45 -5.28 0.21
N GLU A 81 9.85 -6.35 0.91
CA GLU A 81 10.27 -6.28 2.31
C GLU A 81 11.58 -5.48 2.44
N ALA A 82 12.59 -5.83 1.64
CA ALA A 82 13.86 -5.11 1.62
C ALA A 82 13.68 -3.63 1.22
N ALA A 83 12.82 -3.35 0.24
CA ALA A 83 12.48 -1.99 -0.15
C ALA A 83 11.84 -1.21 1.02
N THR A 84 10.93 -1.86 1.75
CA THR A 84 10.24 -1.26 2.90
C THR A 84 11.21 -0.95 4.04
N GLU A 85 12.12 -1.86 4.36
CA GLU A 85 13.17 -1.66 5.37
C GLU A 85 14.05 -0.44 5.06
N ARG A 86 14.34 -0.22 3.78
CA ARG A 86 15.16 0.89 3.28
C ARG A 86 14.35 2.18 3.04
N GLY A 87 13.04 2.15 3.23
CA GLY A 87 12.15 3.29 2.97
C GLY A 87 11.96 3.58 1.49
N VAL A 88 12.22 2.61 0.61
CA VAL A 88 12.01 2.73 -0.83
C VAL A 88 10.55 2.45 -1.15
N VAL A 89 9.90 3.37 -1.85
CA VAL A 89 8.52 3.19 -2.32
C VAL A 89 8.49 2.17 -3.46
N VAL A 90 7.63 1.17 -3.37
CA VAL A 90 7.36 0.24 -4.47
C VAL A 90 5.97 0.52 -5.03
N MET A 91 5.89 0.79 -6.32
CA MET A 91 4.64 1.12 -7.02
C MET A 91 4.38 0.17 -8.18
N ASN A 92 3.11 -0.05 -8.46
CA ASN A 92 2.67 -0.79 -9.63
C ASN A 92 1.66 0.01 -10.47
N THR A 93 1.20 -0.58 -11.59
CA THR A 93 0.20 0.03 -12.47
C THR A 93 -1.03 -0.88 -12.57
N PRO A 94 -1.94 -0.84 -11.57
CA PRO A 94 -2.97 -1.86 -11.40
C PRO A 94 -4.14 -1.76 -12.38
N SER A 95 -4.23 -0.69 -13.18
CA SER A 95 -5.33 -0.45 -14.12
C SER A 95 -4.95 -0.68 -15.58
N GLY A 96 -3.69 -0.54 -15.93
CA GLY A 96 -3.25 -0.43 -17.33
C GLY A 96 -3.43 -1.69 -18.19
N ASN A 97 -3.49 -2.89 -17.58
CA ASN A 97 -3.69 -4.15 -18.32
C ASN A 97 -5.07 -4.80 -18.11
N THR A 98 -6.00 -4.11 -17.43
CA THR A 98 -7.30 -4.71 -17.06
C THR A 98 -8.07 -5.28 -18.25
N ILE A 99 -8.19 -4.49 -19.32
CA ILE A 99 -8.93 -4.89 -20.52
C ILE A 99 -8.20 -6.00 -21.26
N ALA A 100 -6.89 -5.85 -21.50
CA ALA A 100 -6.08 -6.83 -22.21
C ALA A 100 -6.13 -8.21 -21.53
N THR A 101 -5.97 -8.27 -20.20
CA THR A 101 -6.03 -9.54 -19.45
C THR A 101 -7.44 -10.15 -19.48
N ALA A 102 -8.49 -9.33 -19.36
CA ALA A 102 -9.87 -9.80 -19.45
C ALA A 102 -10.17 -10.40 -20.85
N GLU A 103 -9.67 -9.78 -21.91
CA GLU A 103 -9.82 -10.25 -23.29
C GLU A 103 -9.04 -11.53 -23.55
N LEU A 104 -7.80 -11.63 -23.07
CA LEU A 104 -7.03 -12.88 -23.16
C LEU A 104 -7.72 -14.01 -22.40
N THR A 105 -8.21 -13.75 -21.16
CA THR A 105 -8.98 -14.74 -20.40
C THR A 105 -10.18 -15.23 -21.18
N PHE A 106 -10.94 -14.30 -21.76
CA PHE A 106 -12.12 -14.65 -22.55
C PHE A 106 -11.75 -15.41 -23.83
N THR A 107 -10.61 -15.09 -24.44
CA THR A 107 -10.04 -15.83 -25.57
C THR A 107 -9.71 -17.27 -25.17
N HIS A 108 -9.05 -17.48 -24.03
CA HIS A 108 -8.81 -18.82 -23.48
C HIS A 108 -10.11 -19.58 -23.23
N MET A 109 -11.15 -18.91 -22.70
CA MET A 109 -12.48 -19.52 -22.49
C MET A 109 -13.10 -19.97 -23.82
N LEU A 110 -13.05 -19.14 -24.86
CA LEU A 110 -13.53 -19.48 -26.20
C LEU A 110 -12.74 -20.63 -26.81
N CYS A 111 -11.41 -20.65 -26.65
CA CYS A 111 -10.55 -21.75 -27.12
C CYS A 111 -10.80 -23.05 -26.33
N GLY A 112 -11.08 -22.97 -25.03
CA GLY A 112 -11.45 -24.12 -24.21
C GLY A 112 -12.87 -24.64 -24.48
N ALA A 113 -13.78 -23.78 -24.96
CA ALA A 113 -15.12 -24.16 -25.42
C ALA A 113 -15.09 -24.75 -26.85
N ARG A 114 -14.33 -24.16 -27.74
CA ARG A 114 -14.18 -24.52 -29.16
C ARG A 114 -12.68 -24.69 -29.44
N PRO A 115 -12.19 -25.91 -29.74
CA PRO A 115 -10.74 -26.18 -29.90
C PRO A 115 -10.17 -25.55 -31.19
N VAL A 116 -10.26 -24.20 -31.29
CA VAL A 116 -9.85 -23.44 -32.49
C VAL A 116 -8.33 -23.52 -32.71
N PRO A 117 -7.44 -23.39 -31.69
CA PRO A 117 -6.00 -23.52 -31.93
C PRO A 117 -5.60 -24.87 -32.50
N GLN A 118 -6.20 -25.96 -31.99
CA GLN A 118 -5.94 -27.33 -32.46
C GLN A 118 -6.46 -27.55 -33.88
N ALA A 119 -7.66 -27.04 -34.18
CA ALA A 119 -8.24 -27.11 -35.52
C ALA A 119 -7.41 -26.31 -36.52
N ALA A 120 -6.95 -25.12 -36.17
CA ALA A 120 -6.09 -24.29 -37.01
C ALA A 120 -4.74 -25.00 -37.30
N ALA A 121 -4.11 -25.59 -36.26
CA ALA A 121 -2.89 -26.37 -36.44
C ALA A 121 -3.08 -27.59 -37.35
N SER A 122 -4.22 -28.30 -37.23
CA SER A 122 -4.60 -29.42 -38.12
C SER A 122 -4.74 -28.95 -39.56
N MET A 123 -5.44 -27.84 -39.80
CA MET A 123 -5.58 -27.25 -41.13
C MET A 123 -4.22 -26.85 -41.72
N ALA A 124 -3.36 -26.20 -40.92
CA ALA A 124 -2.02 -25.82 -41.35
C ALA A 124 -1.14 -27.03 -41.72
N SER A 125 -1.40 -28.22 -41.11
CA SER A 125 -0.74 -29.48 -41.46
C SER A 125 -1.36 -30.20 -42.70
N GLY A 126 -2.28 -29.54 -43.40
CA GLY A 126 -2.95 -30.08 -44.62
C GLY A 126 -4.09 -31.03 -44.35
N LYS A 127 -4.61 -31.17 -43.14
CA LYS A 127 -5.71 -32.05 -42.79
C LYS A 127 -7.05 -31.34 -42.86
N TRP A 128 -8.10 -32.03 -43.32
CA TRP A 128 -9.49 -31.57 -43.30
C TRP A 128 -10.31 -32.44 -42.35
N ASP A 129 -10.13 -32.19 -41.03
CA ASP A 129 -10.78 -32.97 -39.96
C ASP A 129 -11.94 -32.17 -39.34
N ARG A 130 -13.17 -32.57 -39.61
CA ARG A 130 -14.39 -31.95 -39.09
C ARG A 130 -14.92 -32.61 -37.82
N LYS A 131 -14.48 -33.83 -37.52
CA LYS A 131 -15.09 -34.65 -36.45
C LYS A 131 -14.38 -34.48 -35.11
N SER A 132 -13.07 -34.30 -35.13
CA SER A 132 -12.24 -34.28 -33.91
C SER A 132 -12.33 -32.97 -33.10
N PHE A 133 -12.90 -31.92 -33.68
CA PHE A 133 -12.92 -30.58 -33.07
C PHE A 133 -14.35 -30.13 -32.68
N SER A 134 -15.16 -31.06 -32.15
CA SER A 134 -16.46 -30.73 -31.59
C SER A 134 -16.29 -30.00 -30.28
N GLY A 135 -17.05 -28.90 -30.07
CA GLY A 135 -16.99 -28.07 -28.85
C GLY A 135 -18.34 -27.93 -28.16
N VAL A 136 -18.42 -26.94 -27.28
CA VAL A 136 -19.63 -26.53 -26.56
C VAL A 136 -19.89 -25.04 -26.76
N GLU A 137 -21.12 -24.61 -26.51
CA GLU A 137 -21.49 -23.19 -26.49
C GLU A 137 -21.29 -22.61 -25.08
N LEU A 138 -21.05 -21.30 -24.98
CA LEU A 138 -21.06 -20.56 -23.73
C LEU A 138 -22.48 -20.18 -23.29
N PHE A 139 -23.39 -20.05 -24.26
CA PHE A 139 -24.76 -19.65 -24.01
C PHE A 139 -25.46 -20.57 -23.00
N ARG A 140 -26.10 -19.97 -21.98
CA ARG A 140 -26.78 -20.66 -20.87
C ARG A 140 -25.86 -21.53 -19.97
N LYS A 141 -24.54 -21.42 -20.11
CA LYS A 141 -23.59 -22.05 -19.17
C LYS A 141 -23.34 -21.16 -17.98
N THR A 142 -22.92 -21.76 -16.89
CA THR A 142 -22.55 -21.05 -15.64
C THR A 142 -21.05 -20.80 -15.62
N LEU A 143 -20.66 -19.54 -15.52
CA LEU A 143 -19.29 -19.12 -15.26
C LEU A 143 -19.11 -18.82 -13.77
N GLY A 144 -18.16 -19.48 -13.12
CA GLY A 144 -17.64 -19.14 -11.80
C GLY A 144 -16.42 -18.24 -11.93
N ILE A 145 -16.47 -17.07 -11.31
CA ILE A 145 -15.36 -16.11 -11.25
C ILE A 145 -14.82 -16.10 -9.82
N VAL A 146 -13.57 -16.53 -9.63
CA VAL A 146 -12.86 -16.48 -8.36
C VAL A 146 -12.02 -15.21 -8.33
N GLY A 147 -12.48 -14.19 -7.59
CA GLY A 147 -11.93 -12.84 -7.57
C GLY A 147 -12.68 -11.88 -8.52
N LEU A 148 -13.55 -11.02 -7.94
CA LEU A 148 -14.34 -10.05 -8.68
C LEU A 148 -13.74 -8.64 -8.62
N GLY A 149 -12.42 -8.55 -8.80
CA GLY A 149 -11.67 -7.31 -8.91
C GLY A 149 -11.95 -6.58 -10.24
N ARG A 150 -10.96 -5.80 -10.72
CA ARG A 150 -11.05 -5.08 -12.00
C ARG A 150 -11.20 -6.03 -13.18
N ILE A 151 -10.30 -7.03 -13.28
CA ILE A 151 -10.28 -7.99 -14.39
C ILE A 151 -11.50 -8.90 -14.35
N GLY A 152 -11.80 -9.51 -13.18
CA GLY A 152 -12.96 -10.38 -13.02
C GLY A 152 -14.28 -9.68 -13.35
N GLY A 153 -14.42 -8.40 -13.01
CA GLY A 153 -15.58 -7.58 -13.40
C GLY A 153 -15.71 -7.38 -14.92
N GLU A 154 -14.58 -7.18 -15.61
CA GLU A 154 -14.59 -7.06 -17.08
C GLU A 154 -14.87 -8.42 -17.79
N VAL A 155 -14.42 -9.52 -17.21
CA VAL A 155 -14.78 -10.88 -17.69
C VAL A 155 -16.26 -11.16 -17.47
N ALA A 156 -16.81 -10.77 -16.29
CA ALA A 156 -18.24 -10.92 -16.00
C ALA A 156 -19.13 -10.24 -17.04
N LYS A 157 -18.83 -8.98 -17.40
CA LYS A 157 -19.57 -8.22 -18.42
C LYS A 157 -19.57 -8.94 -19.78
N ARG A 158 -18.41 -9.48 -20.20
CA ARG A 158 -18.28 -10.22 -21.44
C ARG A 158 -19.06 -11.53 -21.41
N ALA A 159 -19.00 -12.27 -20.30
CA ALA A 159 -19.74 -13.51 -20.11
C ALA A 159 -21.26 -13.29 -20.16
N GLN A 160 -21.76 -12.22 -19.55
CA GLN A 160 -23.16 -11.83 -19.60
C GLN A 160 -23.61 -11.51 -21.03
N ALA A 161 -22.77 -10.81 -21.82
CA ALA A 161 -23.07 -10.55 -23.24
C ALA A 161 -23.14 -11.82 -24.08
N PHE A 162 -22.45 -12.89 -23.65
CA PHE A 162 -22.57 -14.23 -24.24
C PHE A 162 -23.72 -15.07 -23.67
N GLY A 163 -24.57 -14.49 -22.82
CA GLY A 163 -25.73 -15.17 -22.25
C GLY A 163 -25.37 -16.21 -21.17
N MET A 164 -24.23 -16.09 -20.52
CA MET A 164 -23.84 -16.92 -19.38
C MET A 164 -24.48 -16.46 -18.08
N ARG A 165 -24.79 -17.38 -17.17
CA ARG A 165 -25.03 -17.09 -15.76
C ARG A 165 -23.68 -16.90 -15.07
N VAL A 166 -23.51 -15.84 -14.27
CA VAL A 166 -22.24 -15.54 -13.63
C VAL A 166 -22.36 -15.66 -12.11
N LEU A 167 -21.60 -16.59 -11.53
CA LEU A 167 -21.36 -16.72 -10.10
C LEU A 167 -20.02 -16.08 -9.76
N ALA A 168 -19.91 -15.43 -8.61
CA ALA A 168 -18.68 -14.82 -8.17
C ALA A 168 -18.39 -15.16 -6.70
N TYR A 169 -17.15 -15.53 -6.44
CA TYR A 169 -16.56 -15.62 -5.11
C TYR A 169 -15.47 -14.56 -4.96
N ASP A 170 -15.61 -13.72 -3.95
CA ASP A 170 -14.58 -12.77 -3.56
C ASP A 170 -14.79 -12.44 -2.07
N PRO A 171 -13.78 -12.64 -1.18
CA PRO A 171 -13.93 -12.40 0.25
C PRO A 171 -14.33 -10.97 0.61
N TYR A 172 -14.06 -10.02 -0.28
CA TYR A 172 -14.33 -8.59 -0.09
C TYR A 172 -15.50 -8.06 -0.94
N LEU A 173 -16.31 -8.96 -1.51
CA LEU A 173 -17.42 -8.59 -2.38
C LEU A 173 -18.58 -7.99 -1.59
N ALA A 174 -18.73 -6.67 -1.67
CA ALA A 174 -19.92 -6.01 -1.12
C ALA A 174 -21.19 -6.40 -1.92
N PRO A 175 -22.32 -6.68 -1.26
CA PRO A 175 -23.58 -7.02 -1.94
C PRO A 175 -24.03 -5.99 -2.98
N SER A 176 -23.80 -4.69 -2.71
CA SER A 176 -24.09 -3.60 -3.65
C SER A 176 -23.29 -3.71 -4.94
N ARG A 177 -22.01 -4.13 -4.86
CA ARG A 177 -21.14 -4.33 -6.02
C ARG A 177 -21.56 -5.55 -6.86
N ALA A 178 -21.91 -6.66 -6.20
CA ALA A 178 -22.43 -7.84 -6.88
C ALA A 178 -23.70 -7.49 -7.67
N LYS A 179 -24.63 -6.75 -7.03
CA LYS A 179 -25.86 -6.26 -7.69
C LYS A 179 -25.56 -5.31 -8.85
N ALA A 180 -24.63 -4.37 -8.69
CA ALA A 180 -24.24 -3.44 -9.76
C ALA A 180 -23.61 -4.15 -10.98
N LEU A 181 -22.89 -5.23 -10.76
CA LEU A 181 -22.28 -6.07 -11.80
C LEU A 181 -23.23 -7.17 -12.30
N GLN A 182 -24.45 -7.27 -11.75
CA GLN A 182 -25.44 -8.31 -12.08
C GLN A 182 -24.87 -9.74 -11.99
N VAL A 183 -24.11 -10.02 -10.94
CA VAL A 183 -23.54 -11.33 -10.62
C VAL A 183 -24.11 -11.88 -9.32
N GLU A 184 -24.13 -13.20 -9.19
CA GLU A 184 -24.55 -13.89 -7.99
C GLU A 184 -23.33 -14.13 -7.10
N GLY A 185 -23.26 -13.46 -5.93
CA GLY A 185 -22.24 -13.72 -4.93
C GLY A 185 -22.51 -15.03 -4.18
N VAL A 186 -21.57 -15.96 -4.20
CA VAL A 186 -21.69 -17.29 -3.58
C VAL A 186 -20.40 -17.68 -2.86
N SER A 187 -20.44 -18.73 -2.03
CA SER A 187 -19.23 -19.33 -1.46
C SER A 187 -18.39 -20.02 -2.54
N LEU A 188 -17.11 -20.25 -2.25
CA LEU A 188 -16.20 -20.93 -3.18
C LEU A 188 -16.71 -22.36 -3.50
N ASP A 189 -17.16 -23.11 -2.50
CA ASP A 189 -17.69 -24.44 -2.67
C ASP A 189 -18.94 -24.47 -3.57
N GLU A 190 -19.86 -23.54 -3.37
CA GLU A 190 -21.05 -23.40 -4.22
C GLU A 190 -20.68 -23.04 -5.67
N LEU A 191 -19.71 -22.16 -5.85
CA LEU A 191 -19.21 -21.80 -7.17
C LEU A 191 -18.63 -23.03 -7.88
N ILE A 192 -17.73 -23.77 -7.21
CA ILE A 192 -17.08 -24.97 -7.76
C ILE A 192 -18.11 -26.03 -8.15
N ALA A 193 -19.12 -26.26 -7.32
CA ALA A 193 -20.14 -27.27 -7.56
C ALA A 193 -21.09 -26.91 -8.71
N GLN A 194 -21.33 -25.62 -8.96
CA GLN A 194 -22.33 -25.17 -9.93
C GLN A 194 -21.75 -24.71 -11.29
N ALA A 195 -20.46 -24.39 -11.34
CA ALA A 195 -19.84 -23.83 -12.53
C ALA A 195 -19.64 -24.89 -13.65
N ASP A 196 -19.87 -24.49 -14.89
CA ASP A 196 -19.45 -25.20 -16.10
C ASP A 196 -18.08 -24.71 -16.59
N PHE A 197 -17.77 -23.44 -16.28
CA PHE A 197 -16.52 -22.75 -16.55
C PHE A 197 -16.05 -22.06 -15.27
N ILE A 198 -14.77 -22.13 -14.94
CA ILE A 198 -14.17 -21.39 -13.82
C ILE A 198 -13.00 -20.56 -14.33
N THR A 199 -12.90 -19.31 -13.88
CA THR A 199 -11.73 -18.47 -14.11
C THR A 199 -11.29 -17.81 -12.81
N VAL A 200 -9.96 -17.70 -12.61
CA VAL A 200 -9.39 -17.13 -11.39
C VAL A 200 -8.73 -15.78 -11.66
N HIS A 201 -9.00 -14.82 -10.78
CA HIS A 201 -8.52 -13.43 -10.86
C HIS A 201 -8.11 -12.88 -9.49
N MET A 202 -7.48 -13.72 -8.67
CA MET A 202 -6.96 -13.39 -7.35
C MET A 202 -5.45 -13.12 -7.40
N PRO A 203 -4.88 -12.32 -6.49
CA PRO A 203 -3.44 -12.31 -6.27
C PRO A 203 -3.00 -13.63 -5.63
N LEU A 204 -1.73 -14.00 -5.79
CA LEU A 204 -1.14 -15.12 -5.05
C LEU A 204 -0.74 -14.62 -3.65
N THR A 205 -1.31 -15.22 -2.62
CA THR A 205 -1.04 -14.99 -1.20
C THR A 205 -1.05 -16.33 -0.48
N GLU A 206 -0.73 -16.36 0.82
CA GLU A 206 -0.87 -17.60 1.62
C GLU A 206 -2.29 -18.14 1.58
N ASP A 207 -3.32 -17.29 1.64
CA ASP A 207 -4.73 -17.68 1.61
C ASP A 207 -5.22 -18.16 0.24
N THR A 208 -4.59 -17.73 -0.84
CA THR A 208 -4.99 -18.08 -2.21
C THR A 208 -4.10 -19.13 -2.84
N HIS A 209 -2.98 -19.49 -2.19
CA HIS A 209 -2.10 -20.56 -2.64
C HIS A 209 -2.84 -21.91 -2.61
N TYR A 210 -2.90 -22.57 -3.76
CA TYR A 210 -3.63 -23.82 -3.97
C TYR A 210 -5.12 -23.77 -3.57
N MET A 211 -5.73 -22.60 -3.71
CA MET A 211 -7.17 -22.41 -3.44
C MET A 211 -8.05 -23.35 -4.27
N ILE A 212 -7.61 -23.74 -5.45
CA ILE A 212 -8.24 -24.77 -6.27
C ILE A 212 -7.30 -25.99 -6.31
N ASP A 213 -7.67 -27.03 -5.61
CA ASP A 213 -6.89 -28.24 -5.36
C ASP A 213 -7.65 -29.53 -5.73
N GLU A 214 -7.18 -30.68 -5.28
CA GLU A 214 -7.79 -32.00 -5.49
C GLU A 214 -9.24 -32.02 -5.00
N THR A 215 -9.49 -31.47 -3.80
CA THR A 215 -10.82 -31.43 -3.19
C THR A 215 -11.80 -30.62 -4.02
N SER A 216 -11.31 -29.54 -4.60
CA SER A 216 -12.08 -28.69 -5.53
C SER A 216 -12.48 -29.45 -6.78
N PHE A 217 -11.56 -30.22 -7.35
CA PHE A 217 -11.86 -31.04 -8.54
C PHE A 217 -12.78 -32.22 -8.24
N GLU A 218 -12.78 -32.77 -7.03
CA GLU A 218 -13.76 -33.78 -6.62
C GLU A 218 -15.19 -33.22 -6.64
N LYS A 219 -15.38 -32.01 -6.12
CA LYS A 219 -16.68 -31.33 -5.98
C LYS A 219 -17.22 -30.78 -7.31
N CYS A 220 -16.35 -30.45 -8.29
CA CYS A 220 -16.76 -29.79 -9.51
C CYS A 220 -17.63 -30.70 -10.42
N LYS A 221 -18.34 -30.11 -11.36
CA LYS A 221 -19.05 -30.86 -12.41
C LYS A 221 -18.07 -31.64 -13.28
N LYS A 222 -18.47 -32.83 -13.72
CA LYS A 222 -17.75 -33.53 -14.79
C LYS A 222 -17.83 -32.72 -16.08
N GLY A 223 -16.68 -32.50 -16.71
CA GLY A 223 -16.59 -31.69 -17.92
C GLY A 223 -16.36 -30.20 -17.66
N LEU A 224 -15.98 -29.82 -16.42
CA LEU A 224 -15.55 -28.47 -16.08
C LEU A 224 -14.48 -27.96 -17.04
N ARG A 225 -14.49 -26.67 -17.34
CA ARG A 225 -13.42 -25.95 -18.04
C ARG A 225 -12.86 -24.88 -17.13
N ILE A 226 -11.52 -24.80 -17.02
CA ILE A 226 -10.87 -23.92 -16.05
C ILE A 226 -9.78 -23.07 -16.69
N PHE A 227 -9.66 -21.80 -16.25
CA PHE A 227 -8.78 -20.81 -16.86
C PHE A 227 -8.03 -20.01 -15.79
N ASN A 228 -6.74 -19.80 -16.03
CA ASN A 228 -5.89 -19.00 -15.18
C ASN A 228 -5.01 -18.04 -16.00
N CYS A 229 -5.35 -16.75 -15.96
CA CYS A 229 -4.55 -15.65 -16.48
C CYS A 229 -4.20 -14.66 -15.33
N ALA A 230 -4.14 -15.15 -14.07
CA ALA A 230 -3.84 -14.35 -12.90
C ALA A 230 -2.44 -14.63 -12.37
N ARG A 231 -2.25 -15.72 -11.60
CA ARG A 231 -0.96 -16.17 -11.05
C ARG A 231 -0.90 -17.70 -11.01
N GLY A 232 0.28 -18.25 -11.30
CA GLY A 232 0.59 -19.65 -10.99
C GLY A 232 0.45 -19.92 -9.49
N GLY A 233 0.18 -21.16 -9.11
CA GLY A 233 0.03 -21.55 -7.72
C GLY A 233 -1.35 -21.23 -7.09
N ILE A 234 -2.26 -20.53 -7.74
CA ILE A 234 -3.66 -20.41 -7.28
C ILE A 234 -4.41 -21.71 -7.56
N ILE A 235 -4.20 -22.29 -8.72
CA ILE A 235 -4.66 -23.64 -9.07
C ILE A 235 -3.46 -24.56 -8.88
N LYS A 236 -3.62 -25.61 -8.09
CA LYS A 236 -2.58 -26.62 -7.90
C LYS A 236 -2.40 -27.41 -9.21
N GLU A 237 -1.24 -27.23 -9.86
CA GLU A 237 -0.98 -27.79 -11.20
C GLU A 237 -1.03 -29.30 -11.23
N SER A 238 -0.52 -29.99 -10.18
CA SER A 238 -0.57 -31.45 -10.08
C SER A 238 -2.01 -31.97 -10.01
N ALA A 239 -2.89 -31.30 -9.29
CA ALA A 239 -4.30 -31.65 -9.17
C ALA A 239 -5.05 -31.40 -10.50
N LEU A 240 -4.77 -30.27 -11.14
CA LEU A 240 -5.34 -29.95 -12.46
C LEU A 240 -4.92 -30.97 -13.51
N LEU A 241 -3.65 -31.37 -13.51
CA LEU A 241 -3.12 -32.37 -14.45
C LEU A 241 -3.83 -33.72 -14.29
N ALA A 242 -4.04 -34.18 -13.04
CA ALA A 242 -4.79 -35.39 -12.75
C ALA A 242 -6.26 -35.29 -13.19
N ALA A 243 -6.91 -34.15 -12.94
CA ALA A 243 -8.30 -33.91 -13.34
C ALA A 243 -8.49 -33.85 -14.87
N LEU A 244 -7.51 -33.31 -15.61
CA LEU A 244 -7.50 -33.30 -17.07
C LEU A 244 -7.33 -34.72 -17.66
N LYS A 245 -6.37 -35.49 -17.10
CA LYS A 245 -6.11 -36.88 -17.54
C LYS A 245 -7.30 -37.82 -17.27
N SER A 246 -8.01 -37.61 -16.15
CA SER A 246 -9.20 -38.40 -15.81
C SER A 246 -10.47 -37.98 -16.58
N GLY A 247 -10.42 -36.85 -17.30
CA GLY A 247 -11.59 -36.29 -17.99
C GLY A 247 -12.62 -35.65 -17.04
N LYS A 248 -12.28 -35.42 -15.76
CA LYS A 248 -13.08 -34.63 -14.83
C LYS A 248 -13.12 -33.17 -15.29
N VAL A 249 -11.96 -32.64 -15.68
CA VAL A 249 -11.81 -31.35 -16.38
C VAL A 249 -11.69 -31.59 -17.86
N ALA A 250 -12.59 -31.00 -18.65
CA ALA A 250 -12.65 -31.18 -20.09
C ALA A 250 -11.65 -30.33 -20.88
N ALA A 251 -11.32 -29.14 -20.37
CA ALA A 251 -10.31 -28.26 -20.95
C ALA A 251 -9.74 -27.30 -19.94
N ALA A 252 -8.51 -26.85 -20.17
CA ALA A 252 -7.89 -25.76 -19.40
C ALA A 252 -7.25 -24.72 -20.34
N GLY A 253 -7.20 -23.47 -19.87
CA GLY A 253 -6.45 -22.39 -20.49
C GLY A 253 -5.55 -21.73 -19.47
N LEU A 254 -4.24 -21.79 -19.67
CA LEU A 254 -3.24 -21.31 -18.71
C LEU A 254 -2.30 -20.30 -19.39
N ASP A 255 -2.26 -19.11 -18.84
CA ASP A 255 -1.31 -18.05 -19.23
C ASP A 255 -0.17 -17.90 -18.21
N VAL A 256 -0.32 -18.51 -17.02
CA VAL A 256 0.61 -18.44 -15.89
C VAL A 256 0.81 -19.81 -15.27
N PHE A 257 1.99 -20.02 -14.62
CA PHE A 257 2.43 -21.32 -14.13
C PHE A 257 3.09 -21.20 -12.76
N GLU A 258 3.13 -22.32 -12.00
CA GLU A 258 3.85 -22.38 -10.72
C GLU A 258 5.33 -22.04 -10.90
N ASP A 259 5.95 -22.59 -11.96
CA ASP A 259 7.30 -22.25 -12.36
C ASP A 259 7.30 -21.58 -13.74
N GLU A 260 7.78 -20.35 -13.82
CA GLU A 260 7.95 -19.60 -15.08
C GLU A 260 9.45 -19.33 -15.35
N PRO A 261 9.95 -19.70 -16.57
CA PRO A 261 9.26 -20.26 -17.74
C PRO A 261 8.82 -21.71 -17.53
N LEU A 262 7.61 -22.07 -18.06
CA LEU A 262 7.14 -23.45 -18.05
C LEU A 262 8.16 -24.40 -18.70
N ALA A 263 8.54 -25.48 -18.01
CA ALA A 263 9.52 -26.47 -18.45
C ALA A 263 9.18 -27.02 -19.86
N ALA A 264 10.20 -27.27 -20.67
CA ALA A 264 10.02 -27.73 -22.04
C ALA A 264 9.37 -29.13 -22.13
N ASP A 265 9.59 -29.96 -21.12
CA ASP A 265 9.06 -31.33 -20.98
C ASP A 265 7.74 -31.41 -20.21
N SER A 266 7.19 -30.28 -19.74
CA SER A 266 5.93 -30.22 -18.99
C SER A 266 4.83 -31.05 -19.64
N GLU A 267 4.10 -31.82 -18.81
CA GLU A 267 3.01 -32.67 -19.27
C GLU A 267 1.82 -31.87 -19.85
N PHE A 268 1.60 -30.65 -19.39
CA PHE A 268 0.58 -29.77 -19.96
C PHE A 268 0.76 -29.54 -21.45
N ARG A 269 2.00 -29.48 -21.95
CA ARG A 269 2.31 -29.30 -23.37
C ARG A 269 1.87 -30.48 -24.24
N LYS A 270 1.64 -31.64 -23.65
CA LYS A 270 1.26 -32.89 -24.35
C LYS A 270 -0.25 -33.10 -24.37
N LEU A 271 -1.01 -32.31 -23.60
CA LEU A 271 -2.46 -32.46 -23.50
C LEU A 271 -3.19 -31.71 -24.64
N PRO A 272 -4.00 -32.38 -25.44
CA PRO A 272 -4.68 -31.76 -26.58
C PRO A 272 -5.82 -30.81 -26.16
N ASN A 273 -6.27 -30.91 -24.93
CA ASN A 273 -7.36 -30.13 -24.36
C ASN A 273 -6.88 -28.97 -23.47
N VAL A 274 -5.60 -28.60 -23.59
CA VAL A 274 -5.02 -27.45 -22.86
C VAL A 274 -4.53 -26.41 -23.85
N VAL A 275 -4.84 -25.15 -23.58
CA VAL A 275 -4.31 -23.98 -24.29
C VAL A 275 -3.32 -23.27 -23.38
N LEU A 276 -2.08 -23.11 -23.84
CA LEU A 276 -0.99 -22.51 -23.09
C LEU A 276 -0.50 -21.23 -23.78
N THR A 277 -0.32 -20.17 -23.02
CA THR A 277 0.33 -18.94 -23.49
C THR A 277 1.42 -18.50 -22.50
N PRO A 278 2.52 -17.86 -22.95
CA PRO A 278 3.67 -17.54 -22.11
C PRO A 278 3.49 -16.18 -21.42
N HIS A 279 2.53 -16.09 -20.48
CA HIS A 279 2.24 -14.92 -19.65
C HIS A 279 1.98 -13.65 -20.49
N LEU A 280 0.97 -13.70 -21.33
CA LEU A 280 0.61 -12.64 -22.29
C LEU A 280 -0.49 -11.68 -21.78
N GLY A 281 -0.96 -11.79 -20.54
CA GLY A 281 -2.08 -11.01 -20.00
C GLY A 281 -1.98 -9.51 -20.23
N ALA A 282 -0.78 -8.92 -20.22
CA ALA A 282 -0.52 -7.51 -20.49
C ALA A 282 0.15 -7.25 -21.85
N SER A 283 0.20 -8.23 -22.75
CA SER A 283 0.99 -8.16 -24.00
C SER A 283 0.19 -7.62 -25.19
N THR A 284 -0.45 -6.46 -25.00
CA THR A 284 -1.03 -5.66 -26.09
C THR A 284 -0.33 -4.30 -26.18
N ALA A 285 -0.35 -3.66 -27.36
CA ALA A 285 0.27 -2.35 -27.55
C ALA A 285 -0.33 -1.31 -26.60
N GLU A 286 -1.65 -1.31 -26.46
CA GLU A 286 -2.40 -0.38 -25.61
C GLU A 286 -2.08 -0.59 -24.13
N ALA A 287 -2.06 -1.83 -23.64
CA ALA A 287 -1.72 -2.11 -22.25
C ALA A 287 -0.27 -1.73 -21.93
N GLN A 288 0.68 -2.04 -22.83
CA GLN A 288 2.08 -1.71 -22.64
C GLN A 288 2.32 -0.21 -22.65
N ASP A 289 1.64 0.53 -23.53
CA ASP A 289 1.68 1.99 -23.52
C ASP A 289 1.09 2.55 -22.23
N ALA A 290 -0.09 2.09 -21.83
CA ALA A 290 -0.75 2.56 -20.60
C ALA A 290 0.10 2.33 -19.35
N VAL A 291 0.59 1.09 -19.11
CA VAL A 291 1.41 0.80 -17.92
C VAL A 291 2.76 1.54 -17.94
N GLY A 292 3.35 1.73 -19.14
CA GLY A 292 4.62 2.41 -19.29
C GLY A 292 4.54 3.91 -19.04
N VAL A 293 3.45 4.56 -19.46
CA VAL A 293 3.21 5.99 -19.16
C VAL A 293 2.83 6.15 -17.69
N GLU A 294 1.91 5.33 -17.17
CA GLU A 294 1.47 5.41 -15.77
C GLU A 294 2.65 5.26 -14.79
N VAL A 295 3.55 4.28 -15.00
CA VAL A 295 4.72 4.10 -14.12
C VAL A 295 5.70 5.27 -14.21
N ALA A 296 5.86 5.86 -15.39
CA ALA A 296 6.73 7.02 -15.60
C ALA A 296 6.20 8.25 -14.85
N GLU A 297 4.89 8.52 -14.94
CA GLU A 297 4.22 9.59 -14.20
C GLU A 297 4.36 9.40 -12.68
N GLN A 298 4.11 8.18 -12.19
CA GLN A 298 4.23 7.87 -10.77
C GLN A 298 5.66 8.06 -10.24
N ILE A 299 6.68 7.62 -10.99
CA ILE A 299 8.09 7.84 -10.64
C ILE A 299 8.39 9.35 -10.58
N ALA A 300 7.92 10.12 -11.56
CA ALA A 300 8.12 11.56 -11.59
C ALA A 300 7.44 12.26 -10.41
N ASP A 301 6.21 11.85 -10.06
CA ASP A 301 5.48 12.37 -8.90
C ASP A 301 6.30 12.15 -7.61
N VAL A 302 6.78 10.94 -7.36
CA VAL A 302 7.58 10.64 -6.15
C VAL A 302 8.88 11.45 -6.10
N LEU A 303 9.61 11.52 -7.21
CA LEU A 303 10.88 12.23 -7.25
C LEU A 303 10.73 13.76 -7.08
N ASN A 304 9.62 14.32 -7.55
CA ASN A 304 9.30 15.75 -7.43
C ASN A 304 8.56 16.10 -6.12
N GLY A 305 8.37 15.13 -5.21
CA GLY A 305 7.66 15.35 -3.94
C GLY A 305 6.14 15.46 -4.10
N GLY A 306 5.59 14.95 -5.18
CA GLY A 306 4.16 14.89 -5.46
C GLY A 306 3.43 13.75 -4.73
N VAL A 307 2.21 13.47 -5.17
CA VAL A 307 1.34 12.45 -4.58
C VAL A 307 1.81 11.04 -4.95
N ILE A 308 2.01 10.19 -3.95
CA ILE A 308 2.36 8.77 -4.14
C ILE A 308 1.07 7.98 -4.41
N ARG A 309 0.95 7.42 -5.62
CA ARG A 309 -0.20 6.62 -6.07
C ARG A 309 0.21 5.17 -6.27
N ASN A 310 -0.73 4.24 -6.00
CA ASN A 310 -0.52 2.80 -6.25
C ASN A 310 0.74 2.21 -5.59
N ALA A 311 1.15 2.76 -4.44
CA ALA A 311 2.20 2.14 -3.65
C ALA A 311 1.70 0.83 -3.05
N VAL A 312 2.54 -0.22 -3.09
CA VAL A 312 2.20 -1.55 -2.53
C VAL A 312 2.69 -1.72 -1.10
N ASN A 313 3.67 -0.93 -0.67
CA ASN A 313 4.28 -1.02 0.65
C ASN A 313 3.98 0.19 1.57
N MET A 314 3.08 1.05 1.17
CA MET A 314 2.52 2.11 2.02
C MET A 314 1.07 2.42 1.64
N PRO A 315 0.26 3.00 2.54
CA PRO A 315 -1.08 3.44 2.20
C PRO A 315 -1.06 4.44 1.04
N SER A 316 -1.87 4.18 0.02
CA SER A 316 -2.02 5.08 -1.12
C SER A 316 -3.07 6.14 -0.78
N ILE A 317 -2.75 7.41 -1.01
CA ILE A 317 -3.68 8.53 -0.81
C ILE A 317 -4.01 9.08 -2.20
N ASP A 318 -5.27 9.06 -2.59
CA ASP A 318 -5.68 9.70 -3.84
C ASP A 318 -5.69 11.24 -3.73
N ALA A 319 -5.70 11.92 -4.86
CA ALA A 319 -5.62 13.39 -4.90
C ALA A 319 -6.82 14.09 -4.22
N ALA A 320 -8.00 13.44 -4.19
CA ALA A 320 -9.18 13.97 -3.50
C ALA A 320 -9.03 13.79 -1.98
N ALA A 321 -8.53 12.63 -1.54
CA ALA A 321 -8.28 12.34 -0.14
C ALA A 321 -7.16 13.22 0.45
N VAL A 322 -6.16 13.63 -0.34
CA VAL A 322 -5.08 14.54 0.12
C VAL A 322 -5.63 15.85 0.71
N LYS A 323 -6.67 16.43 0.11
CA LYS A 323 -7.28 17.67 0.64
C LYS A 323 -7.93 17.47 2.00
N VAL A 324 -8.51 16.30 2.25
CA VAL A 324 -9.18 15.96 3.50
C VAL A 324 -8.17 15.50 4.55
N LEU A 325 -7.25 14.63 4.18
CA LEU A 325 -6.27 14.03 5.09
C LEU A 325 -5.08 14.94 5.40
N GLY A 326 -4.71 15.86 4.50
CA GLY A 326 -3.53 16.72 4.64
C GLY A 326 -3.39 17.39 6.01
N PRO A 327 -4.42 18.10 6.51
CA PRO A 327 -4.37 18.71 7.86
C PRO A 327 -4.19 17.68 8.99
N TYR A 328 -4.79 16.48 8.88
CA TYR A 328 -4.61 15.41 9.86
C TYR A 328 -3.22 14.77 9.80
N LEU A 329 -2.61 14.67 8.61
CA LEU A 329 -1.24 14.20 8.44
C LEU A 329 -0.25 15.17 9.11
N ASP A 330 -0.45 16.46 8.91
CA ASP A 330 0.35 17.52 9.54
C ASP A 330 0.21 17.47 11.06
N LEU A 331 -1.03 17.48 11.58
CA LEU A 331 -1.31 17.35 13.00
C LEU A 331 -0.68 16.08 13.58
N GLY A 332 -0.88 14.93 12.94
CA GLY A 332 -0.35 13.65 13.38
C GLY A 332 1.17 13.65 13.49
N SER A 333 1.85 14.16 12.46
CA SER A 333 3.32 14.28 12.47
C SER A 333 3.82 15.14 13.64
N LYS A 334 3.16 16.26 13.91
CA LYS A 334 3.51 17.19 14.99
C LYS A 334 3.23 16.60 16.37
N LEU A 335 2.09 15.92 16.55
CA LEU A 335 1.79 15.22 17.80
C LEU A 335 2.79 14.10 18.09
N GLY A 336 3.18 13.32 17.05
CA GLY A 336 4.23 12.31 17.18
C GLY A 336 5.55 12.93 17.64
N ALA A 337 5.97 14.04 17.02
CA ALA A 337 7.17 14.77 17.40
C ALA A 337 7.10 15.39 18.80
N LEU A 338 5.92 15.85 19.22
CA LEU A 338 5.70 16.38 20.58
C LEU A 338 5.85 15.27 21.62
N VAL A 339 5.14 14.16 21.45
CA VAL A 339 5.17 13.04 22.41
C VAL A 339 6.58 12.48 22.56
N GLN A 340 7.32 12.35 21.45
CA GLN A 340 8.72 11.92 21.49
C GLN A 340 9.60 12.84 22.36
N GLN A 341 9.36 14.15 22.34
CA GLN A 341 10.20 15.12 23.05
C GLN A 341 9.81 15.28 24.53
N ILE A 342 8.54 15.03 24.89
CA ILE A 342 8.09 15.08 26.29
C ILE A 342 8.28 13.76 27.03
N ALA A 343 8.19 12.63 26.33
CA ALA A 343 8.42 11.29 26.88
C ALA A 343 9.91 11.02 27.15
N PRO A 344 10.26 10.00 27.95
CA PRO A 344 11.62 9.50 28.05
C PRO A 344 12.02 8.76 26.76
N ALA A 345 13.33 8.53 26.59
CA ALA A 345 13.87 7.90 25.38
C ALA A 345 13.37 6.45 25.17
N GLN A 346 13.10 5.73 26.26
CA GLN A 346 12.70 4.32 26.20
C GLN A 346 11.20 4.19 26.49
N ILE A 347 10.46 3.70 25.48
CA ILE A 347 9.03 3.35 25.59
C ILE A 347 8.83 1.89 25.21
N ALA A 348 7.79 1.28 25.74
CA ALA A 348 7.36 -0.08 25.41
C ALA A 348 6.22 -0.10 24.38
N GLU A 349 5.38 0.96 24.40
CA GLU A 349 4.20 1.03 23.55
C GLU A 349 3.94 2.48 23.09
N LEU A 350 3.48 2.63 21.85
CA LEU A 350 2.89 3.85 21.32
C LEU A 350 1.42 3.57 21.01
N ARG A 351 0.51 4.12 21.82
CA ARG A 351 -0.94 3.97 21.62
C ARG A 351 -1.48 5.21 20.93
N ILE A 352 -2.27 4.99 19.88
CA ILE A 352 -2.88 6.06 19.06
C ILE A 352 -4.38 5.85 19.07
N THR A 353 -5.12 6.83 19.56
CA THR A 353 -6.58 6.76 19.62
C THR A 353 -7.20 7.89 18.80
N TYR A 354 -8.20 7.53 18.01
CA TYR A 354 -8.95 8.43 17.15
C TYR A 354 -10.41 8.49 17.60
N TRP A 355 -10.97 9.70 17.78
CA TRP A 355 -12.36 9.96 18.11
C TRP A 355 -13.03 10.81 17.05
N GLY A 356 -14.34 10.58 16.85
CA GLY A 356 -15.17 11.37 15.95
C GLY A 356 -14.87 11.13 14.47
N LYS A 357 -15.03 12.16 13.64
CA LYS A 357 -14.95 12.06 12.17
C LYS A 357 -13.63 11.53 11.66
N VAL A 358 -12.51 11.83 12.31
CA VAL A 358 -11.20 11.30 11.92
C VAL A 358 -11.18 9.77 11.95
N GLY A 359 -11.92 9.14 12.86
CA GLY A 359 -12.06 7.69 12.94
C GLY A 359 -12.82 7.06 11.76
N GLU A 360 -13.64 7.85 11.04
CA GLU A 360 -14.38 7.40 9.85
C GLU A 360 -13.50 7.43 8.57
N LEU A 361 -12.39 8.16 8.61
CA LEU A 361 -11.44 8.26 7.51
C LEU A 361 -10.53 7.01 7.45
N ASP A 362 -9.76 6.90 6.37
CA ASP A 362 -8.60 6.00 6.36
C ASP A 362 -7.53 6.57 7.29
N ILE A 363 -7.43 5.98 8.48
CA ILE A 363 -6.47 6.41 9.51
C ILE A 363 -5.05 5.89 9.27
N ASN A 364 -4.82 4.96 8.34
CA ASN A 364 -3.50 4.38 8.10
C ASN A 364 -2.46 5.43 7.71
N PRO A 365 -2.72 6.36 6.78
CA PRO A 365 -1.78 7.44 6.47
C PRO A 365 -1.49 8.34 7.67
N ILE A 366 -2.52 8.65 8.50
CA ILE A 366 -2.38 9.49 9.70
C ILE A 366 -1.50 8.78 10.73
N THR A 367 -1.74 7.50 10.97
CA THR A 367 -0.92 6.66 11.84
C THR A 367 0.54 6.65 11.40
N ARG A 368 0.81 6.51 10.09
CA ARG A 368 2.16 6.60 9.53
C ARG A 368 2.80 7.97 9.71
N ALA A 369 2.02 9.05 9.60
CA ALA A 369 2.50 10.41 9.87
C ALA A 369 2.92 10.57 11.34
N ILE A 370 2.15 10.04 12.27
CA ILE A 370 2.45 10.02 13.71
C ILE A 370 3.75 9.24 13.98
N GLN A 371 3.85 8.03 13.46
CA GLN A 371 5.04 7.19 13.60
C GLN A 371 6.29 7.87 13.05
N ARG A 372 6.21 8.45 11.84
CA ARG A 372 7.30 9.22 11.24
C ARG A 372 7.68 10.41 12.11
N GLY A 373 6.69 11.19 12.57
CA GLY A 373 6.92 12.36 13.45
C GLY A 373 7.65 11.98 14.74
N TYR A 374 7.25 10.86 15.36
CA TYR A 374 7.89 10.33 16.56
C TYR A 374 9.35 9.90 16.29
N LEU A 375 9.60 9.18 15.21
CA LEU A 375 10.90 8.59 14.92
C LEU A 375 11.93 9.57 14.32
N ARG A 376 11.50 10.64 13.68
CA ARG A 376 12.37 11.54 12.90
C ARG A 376 13.59 12.04 13.69
N ARG A 377 13.43 12.34 14.97
CA ARG A 377 14.53 12.81 15.84
C ARG A 377 15.38 11.68 16.42
N ILE A 378 14.88 10.45 16.41
CA ILE A 378 15.57 9.27 16.93
C ILE A 378 16.41 8.60 15.82
N SER A 379 15.83 8.44 14.64
CA SER A 379 16.41 7.67 13.53
C SER A 379 16.82 8.53 12.32
N GLY A 380 16.72 9.86 12.43
CA GLY A 380 17.16 10.80 11.42
C GLY A 380 16.20 11.00 10.24
N GLU A 381 16.67 11.67 9.18
CA GLU A 381 15.86 12.03 8.02
C GLU A 381 15.50 10.86 7.10
N GLU A 382 16.13 9.71 7.27
CA GLU A 382 15.85 8.49 6.50
C GLU A 382 14.47 7.90 6.85
N VAL A 383 13.85 8.31 7.96
CA VAL A 383 12.52 7.85 8.35
C VAL A 383 11.44 8.48 7.48
N ASN A 384 10.65 7.64 6.85
CA ASN A 384 9.56 8.05 5.99
C ASN A 384 8.28 7.24 6.24
N PHE A 385 7.22 7.46 5.45
CA PHE A 385 5.93 6.76 5.56
C PHE A 385 6.01 5.26 5.26
N VAL A 386 7.06 4.81 4.56
CA VAL A 386 7.25 3.41 4.18
C VAL A 386 7.86 2.64 5.35
N ASN A 387 9.00 3.10 5.89
CA ASN A 387 9.79 2.35 6.86
C ASN A 387 9.45 2.61 8.33
N ALA A 388 8.67 3.65 8.65
CA ALA A 388 8.36 3.98 10.05
C ALA A 388 7.82 2.79 10.87
N PRO A 389 6.86 1.96 10.40
CA PRO A 389 6.39 0.80 11.16
C PRO A 389 7.47 -0.27 11.37
N VAL A 390 8.31 -0.51 10.37
CA VAL A 390 9.39 -1.50 10.47
C VAL A 390 10.42 -1.07 11.51
N ILE A 391 10.71 0.24 11.59
CA ILE A 391 11.60 0.79 12.61
C ILE A 391 11.01 0.61 14.01
N PHE A 392 9.69 0.87 14.23
CA PHE A 392 9.02 0.60 15.50
C PHE A 392 9.13 -0.87 15.91
N ASN A 393 8.88 -1.81 14.99
CA ASN A 393 9.04 -3.25 15.24
C ASN A 393 10.49 -3.60 15.61
N ARG A 394 11.48 -3.04 14.90
CA ARG A 394 12.92 -3.25 15.19
C ARG A 394 13.33 -2.70 16.56
N LEU A 395 12.73 -1.60 16.98
CA LEU A 395 12.94 -1.03 18.32
C LEU A 395 12.22 -1.82 19.43
N GLY A 396 11.43 -2.83 19.08
CA GLY A 396 10.62 -3.61 20.02
C GLY A 396 9.47 -2.80 20.65
N VAL A 397 9.06 -1.70 20.02
CA VAL A 397 7.96 -0.85 20.50
C VAL A 397 6.66 -1.28 19.87
N ARG A 398 5.69 -1.69 20.68
CA ARG A 398 4.35 -2.04 20.20
C ARG A 398 3.60 -0.77 19.78
N VAL A 399 2.97 -0.79 18.60
CA VAL A 399 2.07 0.27 18.17
C VAL A 399 0.63 -0.24 18.23
N GLU A 400 -0.18 0.38 19.09
CA GLU A 400 -1.60 0.06 19.22
C GLU A 400 -2.43 1.19 18.60
N VAL A 401 -3.44 0.84 17.80
CA VAL A 401 -4.32 1.82 17.14
C VAL A 401 -5.77 1.52 17.51
N VAL A 402 -6.45 2.52 18.07
CA VAL A 402 -7.82 2.39 18.57
C VAL A 402 -8.71 3.43 17.87
N LYS A 403 -9.86 3.00 17.36
CA LYS A 403 -10.97 3.88 16.96
C LYS A 403 -12.00 3.87 18.09
N SER A 404 -12.15 5.01 18.75
CA SER A 404 -13.07 5.12 19.88
C SER A 404 -14.42 5.68 19.43
N THR A 405 -15.49 5.04 19.92
CA THR A 405 -16.88 5.49 19.74
C THR A 405 -17.43 6.26 20.94
N THR A 406 -16.61 6.45 21.99
CA THR A 406 -17.02 7.24 23.15
C THR A 406 -17.08 8.71 22.79
N GLU A 407 -17.94 9.46 23.49
CA GLU A 407 -18.02 10.91 23.32
C GLU A 407 -16.71 11.59 23.71
N SER A 408 -16.31 12.57 22.91
CA SER A 408 -15.18 13.47 23.16
C SER A 408 -15.68 14.90 23.27
N ALA A 409 -14.96 15.75 23.99
CA ALA A 409 -15.23 17.19 24.03
C ALA A 409 -15.03 17.89 22.68
N TYR A 410 -14.40 17.20 21.73
CA TYR A 410 -14.10 17.69 20.38
C TYR A 410 -14.80 16.85 19.31
N THR A 411 -15.20 17.49 18.22
CA THR A 411 -15.79 16.80 17.05
C THR A 411 -14.86 15.76 16.46
N ASP A 412 -13.54 16.07 16.52
CA ASP A 412 -12.43 15.21 16.10
C ASP A 412 -11.34 15.29 17.14
N LEU A 413 -10.77 14.18 17.53
CA LEU A 413 -9.61 14.15 18.41
C LEU A 413 -8.65 13.04 18.00
N THR A 414 -7.37 13.35 17.96
CA THR A 414 -6.29 12.36 17.82
C THR A 414 -5.41 12.45 19.05
N GLN A 415 -5.28 11.36 19.80
CA GLN A 415 -4.43 11.25 20.99
C GLN A 415 -3.32 10.25 20.74
N ILE A 416 -2.14 10.56 21.24
CA ILE A 416 -0.96 9.70 21.21
C ILE A 416 -0.46 9.56 22.65
N GLU A 417 -0.19 8.32 23.03
CA GLU A 417 0.33 7.96 24.35
C GLU A 417 1.61 7.13 24.16
N ALA A 418 2.71 7.60 24.73
CA ALA A 418 3.94 6.84 24.88
C ALA A 418 3.95 6.20 26.26
N VAL A 419 3.92 4.87 26.30
CA VAL A 419 3.91 4.10 27.55
C VAL A 419 5.30 3.53 27.79
N THR A 420 5.88 3.84 28.96
CA THR A 420 7.19 3.32 29.36
C THR A 420 7.11 1.88 29.86
N PRO A 421 8.22 1.14 29.97
CA PRO A 421 8.23 -0.22 30.50
C PRO A 421 7.70 -0.35 31.95
N ASP A 422 7.81 0.72 32.76
CA ASP A 422 7.28 0.81 34.13
C ASP A 422 5.83 1.32 34.19
N GLY A 423 5.18 1.48 33.03
CA GLY A 423 3.76 1.84 32.91
C GLY A 423 3.44 3.33 33.02
N GLN A 424 4.43 4.23 33.06
CA GLN A 424 4.15 5.66 32.98
C GLN A 424 3.67 6.05 31.59
N VAL A 425 2.73 7.01 31.53
CA VAL A 425 2.11 7.45 30.27
C VAL A 425 2.43 8.92 30.03
N PHE A 426 2.97 9.20 28.86
CA PHE A 426 3.20 10.56 28.35
C PHE A 426 2.32 10.76 27.13
N SER A 427 1.47 11.78 27.14
CA SER A 427 0.46 11.91 26.11
C SER A 427 0.33 13.31 25.55
N ALA A 428 -0.11 13.39 24.31
CA ALA A 428 -0.62 14.61 23.71
C ALA A 428 -1.82 14.30 22.82
N ALA A 429 -2.78 15.23 22.80
CA ALA A 429 -3.90 15.15 21.89
C ALA A 429 -4.11 16.47 21.15
N GLY A 430 -4.62 16.35 19.95
CA GLY A 430 -4.87 17.50 19.07
C GLY A 430 -6.11 17.32 18.22
N THR A 431 -6.57 18.44 17.71
CA THR A 431 -7.74 18.55 16.84
C THR A 431 -7.52 19.59 15.76
N LEU A 432 -8.41 19.63 14.77
CA LEU A 432 -8.43 20.65 13.73
C LEU A 432 -9.51 21.68 14.06
N ILE A 433 -9.15 22.97 14.08
CA ILE A 433 -10.08 24.05 14.44
C ILE A 433 -10.27 25.04 13.29
N GLY A 434 -11.52 25.51 13.15
CA GLY A 434 -11.91 26.54 12.20
C GLY A 434 -12.07 26.04 10.77
N LYS A 435 -12.47 26.96 9.88
CA LYS A 435 -12.75 26.65 8.47
C LYS A 435 -11.52 26.20 7.66
N ASN A 436 -10.34 26.58 8.15
CA ASN A 436 -9.05 26.24 7.51
C ASN A 436 -8.44 24.95 8.07
N ASN A 437 -9.13 24.22 8.96
CA ASN A 437 -8.63 23.01 9.62
C ASN A 437 -7.25 23.22 10.26
N ASN A 438 -7.10 24.30 11.05
CA ASN A 438 -5.82 24.62 11.70
C ASN A 438 -5.49 23.60 12.79
N PRO A 439 -4.31 22.97 12.78
CA PRO A 439 -3.90 22.01 13.80
C PRO A 439 -3.69 22.68 15.17
N ARG A 440 -4.34 22.17 16.21
CA ARG A 440 -4.20 22.64 17.61
C ARG A 440 -3.88 21.48 18.52
N ILE A 441 -2.99 21.69 19.48
CA ILE A 441 -2.75 20.80 20.61
C ILE A 441 -3.73 21.22 21.70
N VAL A 442 -4.53 20.27 22.19
CA VAL A 442 -5.61 20.53 23.14
C VAL A 442 -5.44 19.80 24.46
N LEU A 443 -4.60 18.75 24.51
CA LEU A 443 -4.23 18.03 25.73
C LEU A 443 -2.73 17.73 25.74
N ILE A 444 -2.08 17.87 26.91
CA ILE A 444 -0.74 17.35 27.18
C ILE A 444 -0.78 16.67 28.55
N ASN A 445 -0.41 15.39 28.64
CA ASN A 445 -0.45 14.58 29.86
C ASN A 445 -1.79 14.69 30.60
N GLY A 446 -2.91 14.67 29.84
CA GLY A 446 -4.26 14.79 30.38
C GLY A 446 -4.64 16.18 30.89
N ARG A 447 -3.85 17.22 30.60
CA ARG A 447 -4.13 18.63 30.95
C ARG A 447 -4.63 19.37 29.73
N ASP A 448 -5.72 20.13 29.93
CA ASP A 448 -6.25 20.99 28.89
C ASP A 448 -5.26 22.10 28.56
N VAL A 449 -4.97 22.25 27.29
CA VAL A 449 -4.17 23.34 26.73
C VAL A 449 -4.83 23.81 25.43
N ASP A 450 -4.45 24.96 24.94
CA ASP A 450 -4.88 25.42 23.63
C ASP A 450 -3.77 26.20 22.96
N VAL A 451 -2.96 25.53 22.16
CA VAL A 451 -1.84 26.13 21.43
C VAL A 451 -1.77 25.64 19.99
N ALA A 452 -1.29 26.51 19.10
CA ALA A 452 -1.05 26.10 17.71
C ALA A 452 0.01 24.99 17.66
N ALA A 453 -0.25 23.95 16.88
CA ALA A 453 0.68 22.85 16.71
C ALA A 453 1.79 23.23 15.72
N GLU A 454 2.64 24.18 16.09
CA GLU A 454 3.71 24.66 15.21
C GLU A 454 4.83 25.38 16.00
N GLY A 455 6.02 25.42 15.40
CA GLY A 455 7.12 26.21 15.89
C GLY A 455 7.81 25.63 17.13
N LYS A 456 8.22 26.51 18.03
CA LYS A 456 8.97 26.16 19.24
C LYS A 456 8.09 26.31 20.47
N LEU A 457 8.00 25.25 21.26
CA LEU A 457 7.18 25.22 22.47
C LEU A 457 8.07 25.01 23.71
N LEU A 458 7.74 25.73 24.77
CA LEU A 458 8.24 25.47 26.10
C LEU A 458 7.09 24.86 26.92
N VAL A 459 7.22 23.58 27.27
CA VAL A 459 6.24 22.84 28.07
C VAL A 459 6.76 22.78 29.51
N LEU A 460 6.02 23.37 30.42
CA LEU A 460 6.40 23.51 31.84
C LEU A 460 5.37 22.83 32.74
N GLU A 461 5.87 22.16 33.77
CA GLU A 461 5.10 21.77 34.92
C GLU A 461 5.67 22.51 36.14
N ASN A 462 4.85 23.32 36.80
CA ASN A 462 5.27 24.14 37.92
C ASN A 462 4.29 24.08 39.09
N VAL A 463 4.75 24.46 40.28
CA VAL A 463 3.87 24.71 41.42
C VAL A 463 2.96 25.90 41.09
N ASP A 464 1.64 25.74 41.33
CA ASP A 464 0.66 26.80 41.11
C ASP A 464 0.79 27.87 42.20
N GLN A 465 1.55 28.90 41.90
CA GLN A 465 1.76 30.04 42.81
C GLN A 465 1.79 31.36 42.03
N PRO A 466 1.44 32.49 42.70
CA PRO A 466 1.49 33.80 42.06
C PRO A 466 2.88 34.14 41.52
N GLY A 467 2.92 34.80 40.35
CA GLY A 467 4.16 35.32 39.77
C GLY A 467 4.83 34.40 38.74
N MET A 468 4.40 33.14 38.57
CA MET A 468 5.06 32.20 37.66
C MET A 468 5.06 32.66 36.20
N VAL A 469 3.94 33.18 35.69
CA VAL A 469 3.85 33.75 34.33
C VAL A 469 4.83 34.92 34.17
N GLY A 470 4.90 35.82 35.19
CA GLY A 470 5.85 36.95 35.22
C GLY A 470 7.30 36.48 35.20
N THR A 471 7.63 35.45 35.98
CA THR A 471 8.98 34.85 36.04
C THR A 471 9.42 34.35 34.67
N ILE A 472 8.59 33.50 34.01
CA ILE A 472 8.90 32.97 32.69
C ILE A 472 8.98 34.10 31.65
N GLY A 473 8.02 35.03 31.65
CA GLY A 473 8.03 36.17 30.74
C GLY A 473 9.28 37.07 30.94
N THR A 474 9.73 37.25 32.18
CA THR A 474 10.95 38.04 32.50
C THR A 474 12.22 37.35 32.00
N ILE A 475 12.33 36.01 32.19
CA ILE A 475 13.51 35.25 31.74
C ILE A 475 13.57 35.28 30.19
N LEU A 476 12.45 34.99 29.52
CA LEU A 476 12.38 35.02 28.07
C LEU A 476 12.63 36.45 27.51
N GLY A 477 12.06 37.47 28.16
CA GLY A 477 12.24 38.87 27.75
C GLY A 477 13.70 39.34 27.89
N LYS A 478 14.40 38.97 28.96
CA LYS A 478 15.86 39.23 29.14
C LYS A 478 16.67 38.57 28.01
N ASP A 479 16.25 37.39 27.57
CA ASP A 479 16.87 36.62 26.49
C ASP A 479 16.43 37.09 25.10
N LYS A 480 15.62 38.15 25.00
CA LYS A 480 15.05 38.70 23.76
C LYS A 480 14.21 37.69 22.96
N VAL A 481 13.62 36.73 23.65
CA VAL A 481 12.72 35.74 23.07
C VAL A 481 11.29 36.23 23.24
N ASN A 482 10.59 36.43 22.10
CA ASN A 482 9.20 36.85 22.12
C ASN A 482 8.25 35.66 22.32
N ILE A 483 7.18 35.90 23.12
CA ILE A 483 6.11 34.93 23.34
C ILE A 483 5.01 35.18 22.31
N ALA A 484 4.74 34.19 21.47
CA ALA A 484 3.71 34.26 20.41
C ALA A 484 2.35 33.79 20.91
N ASP A 485 2.32 32.82 21.83
CA ASP A 485 1.11 32.22 22.37
C ASP A 485 1.40 31.56 23.71
N MET A 486 0.43 31.51 24.64
CA MET A 486 0.59 30.89 25.93
C MET A 486 -0.72 30.29 26.44
N SER A 487 -0.66 29.04 26.88
CA SER A 487 -1.75 28.36 27.56
C SER A 487 -1.34 27.97 28.96
N LEU A 488 -2.19 28.22 29.94
CA LEU A 488 -2.01 27.87 31.33
C LEU A 488 -3.17 27.06 31.86
N SER A 489 -2.92 25.89 32.40
CA SER A 489 -3.94 24.97 32.93
C SER A 489 -3.56 24.52 34.34
N ARG A 490 -4.57 24.35 35.21
CA ARG A 490 -4.42 23.80 36.58
C ARG A 490 -5.63 22.93 36.93
N LEU A 491 -5.42 21.91 37.75
CA LEU A 491 -6.54 21.07 38.24
C LEU A 491 -7.30 21.74 39.38
N SER A 492 -6.55 22.33 40.31
CA SER A 492 -7.09 23.03 41.49
C SER A 492 -6.10 24.08 41.97
N ALA A 493 -6.58 25.09 42.70
CA ALA A 493 -5.72 26.11 43.28
C ALA A 493 -4.66 25.49 44.20
N GLY A 494 -3.41 25.91 44.06
CA GLY A 494 -2.27 25.42 44.85
C GLY A 494 -1.73 24.05 44.47
N SER A 495 -2.25 23.44 43.39
CA SER A 495 -1.76 22.16 42.86
C SER A 495 -0.57 22.37 41.91
N THR A 496 -0.37 21.46 40.97
CA THR A 496 0.56 21.62 39.85
C THR A 496 -0.13 22.32 38.69
N ALA A 497 0.49 23.36 38.13
CA ALA A 497 0.06 24.03 36.92
C ALA A 497 0.88 23.55 35.71
N TYR A 498 0.23 23.47 34.56
CA TYR A 498 0.84 23.24 33.26
C TYR A 498 0.84 24.54 32.46
N MET A 499 1.99 24.90 31.94
CA MET A 499 2.14 26.07 31.07
C MET A 499 2.80 25.67 29.77
N VAL A 500 2.16 25.98 28.65
CA VAL A 500 2.72 25.79 27.31
C VAL A 500 2.92 27.16 26.67
N VAL A 501 4.15 27.50 26.35
CA VAL A 501 4.52 28.80 25.79
C VAL A 501 5.08 28.57 24.38
N ARG A 502 4.46 29.15 23.37
CA ARG A 502 5.01 29.19 22.02
C ARG A 502 5.88 30.43 21.86
N VAL A 503 7.10 30.21 21.37
CA VAL A 503 8.12 31.28 21.25
C VAL A 503 8.59 31.40 19.79
N ASP A 504 8.97 32.66 19.41
CA ASP A 504 9.41 32.94 18.03
C ASP A 504 10.84 32.44 17.78
N SER A 505 11.68 32.44 18.77
CA SER A 505 13.08 31.99 18.70
C SER A 505 13.43 31.02 19.81
N GLU A 506 14.49 30.27 19.64
CA GLU A 506 14.96 29.30 20.62
C GLU A 506 15.62 30.05 21.80
N PRO A 507 15.18 29.82 23.07
CA PRO A 507 15.83 30.41 24.22
C PRO A 507 17.29 29.98 24.34
N SER A 508 18.15 30.88 24.73
CA SER A 508 19.57 30.60 24.96
C SER A 508 19.76 29.51 26.03
N GLU A 509 20.92 28.89 26.03
CA GLU A 509 21.25 27.87 27.03
C GLU A 509 21.21 28.41 28.46
N THR A 510 21.56 29.69 28.64
CA THR A 510 21.47 30.40 29.91
C THR A 510 20.01 30.52 30.36
N ALA A 511 19.13 31.00 29.51
CA ALA A 511 17.70 31.09 29.81
C ALA A 511 17.07 29.72 30.10
N ARG A 512 17.44 28.70 29.36
CA ARG A 512 17.00 27.33 29.62
C ARG A 512 17.46 26.79 30.97
N LYS A 513 18.70 27.07 31.37
CA LYS A 513 19.24 26.69 32.69
C LYS A 513 18.54 27.46 33.79
N GLU A 514 18.29 28.76 33.62
CA GLU A 514 17.57 29.59 34.58
C GLU A 514 16.15 29.08 34.81
N ILE A 515 15.43 28.76 33.72
CA ILE A 515 14.08 28.17 33.81
C ILE A 515 14.12 26.81 34.51
N LYS A 516 14.99 25.89 34.08
CA LYS A 516 15.10 24.55 34.70
C LYS A 516 15.54 24.60 36.18
N GLY A 517 16.35 25.56 36.56
CA GLY A 517 16.86 25.74 37.94
C GLY A 517 15.89 26.44 38.88
N HIS A 518 14.76 26.94 38.40
CA HIS A 518 13.80 27.66 39.25
C HIS A 518 13.06 26.70 40.19
N ALA A 519 13.07 26.95 41.49
CA ALA A 519 12.57 26.02 42.51
C ALA A 519 11.11 25.61 42.35
N ALA A 520 10.29 26.46 41.77
CA ALA A 520 8.88 26.15 41.53
C ALA A 520 8.63 25.35 40.21
N ILE A 521 9.63 25.16 39.35
CA ILE A 521 9.50 24.43 38.10
C ILE A 521 9.93 22.97 38.30
N LYS A 522 8.99 22.04 38.13
CA LYS A 522 9.24 20.61 38.29
C LYS A 522 9.77 19.98 36.98
N VAL A 523 9.19 20.40 35.85
CA VAL A 523 9.55 19.91 34.54
C VAL A 523 9.62 21.08 33.56
N ALA A 524 10.68 21.12 32.76
CA ALA A 524 10.80 22.05 31.63
C ALA A 524 11.31 21.30 30.39
N LYS A 525 10.48 21.21 29.37
CA LYS A 525 10.80 20.59 28.07
C LYS A 525 10.75 21.65 26.96
N PHE A 526 11.80 21.70 26.16
CA PHE A 526 11.87 22.55 24.99
C PHE A 526 11.59 21.67 23.77
N VAL A 527 10.52 21.98 23.07
CA VAL A 527 9.97 21.15 21.98
C VAL A 527 9.99 21.95 20.69
N GLN A 528 10.37 21.31 19.58
CA GLN A 528 10.27 21.86 18.24
C GLN A 528 9.38 20.98 17.38
N LEU A 529 8.35 21.59 16.79
CA LEU A 529 7.37 20.93 15.93
C LEU A 529 7.64 21.23 14.45
#